data_8118072adbddb268068b03e50ea98d0c
#
_entry.id   8118072adbddb268068b03e50ea98d0c
#
_cell.length_a   1.000
_cell.length_b   1.000
_cell.length_c   1.000
_cell.angle_alpha   90.00
_cell.angle_beta   90.00
_cell.angle_gamma   90.00
#
_symmetry.space_group_name_H-M   'P 1'
#
loop_
_entity.id
_entity.type
_entity.pdbx_description
1 polymer ?
#
loop_
_entity_poly.entity_id
_entity_poly.type
_entity_poly.pdbx_seq_one_letter_code
_entity_poly.pdbx_strand_id
1 'polypeptide(L)'
;MKNFIIFVFVIAAVLSSCKKDDKSVFEKTPDERLKEQLDAYQSQLSGASNGWKGLLRTNNGNGSTFGFFFKFSDASRVTMLSDFDLESAVTLKESSYRLKALQQPSLLFDTYSYLHVLSDPDATVNGGSFGAGLLSDFEFYFDSASADTIRLVGRVNGSRLTLIRATAAEENAYVNGQLVAGLNINNILTYFKRLTVGSQLFDVNIDPINRQFVFSWLDGGGNLQSFGTGYYNVAGGVIFTTPLTVGSQTITGFENITWDAGTQTVGLTINGVAATITGVVVPLKVDIGAPRRWHDYAVNNNNTYWFSQKGFHVNGVDDAFGIQTLPRYFYLIYWPEYDPGNGLFAPVFINAAGTSLELLYGTAPVPNFTPDGRAIFLQLGNYGSYPATGPAGQSRTLLYHPSGYYFVQTSATTYDMVSANDGKSWITWEF
;
A
#
# COMPACT_ATOMS: atom_id res chain seq x y z
N MET A 1 11.87 -84.55 -26.92
CA MET A 1 10.47 -84.08 -27.01
C MET A 1 9.89 -83.69 -25.66
N LYS A 2 10.09 -84.43 -24.57
CA LYS A 2 9.51 -84.16 -23.25
C LYS A 2 9.97 -82.84 -22.64
N ASN A 3 11.23 -82.46 -22.79
CA ASN A 3 11.78 -81.24 -22.26
C ASN A 3 11.39 -79.98 -23.08
N PHE A 4 11.09 -80.15 -24.37
CA PHE A 4 10.63 -79.06 -25.24
C PHE A 4 9.17 -78.66 -24.93
N ILE A 5 8.34 -79.66 -24.61
CA ILE A 5 6.94 -79.43 -24.23
C ILE A 5 6.84 -78.69 -22.88
N ILE A 6 7.72 -79.02 -21.91
CA ILE A 6 7.79 -78.34 -20.62
C ILE A 6 8.21 -76.87 -20.80
N PHE A 7 9.16 -76.60 -21.71
CA PHE A 7 9.62 -75.21 -21.97
C PHE A 7 8.55 -74.31 -22.63
N VAL A 8 7.76 -74.90 -23.53
CA VAL A 8 6.62 -74.21 -24.16
C VAL A 8 5.49 -73.96 -23.16
N PHE A 9 5.23 -74.87 -22.20
CA PHE A 9 4.24 -74.66 -21.15
C PHE A 9 4.64 -73.59 -20.14
N VAL A 10 5.93 -73.47 -19.82
CA VAL A 10 6.45 -72.44 -18.94
C VAL A 10 6.37 -71.05 -19.62
N ILE A 11 6.68 -70.95 -20.92
CA ILE A 11 6.54 -69.73 -21.70
C ILE A 11 5.07 -69.31 -21.83
N ALA A 12 4.15 -70.20 -22.00
CA ALA A 12 2.71 -69.94 -22.08
C ALA A 12 2.13 -69.48 -20.73
N ALA A 13 2.66 -70.00 -19.61
CA ALA A 13 2.24 -69.57 -18.25
C ALA A 13 2.76 -68.16 -17.88
N VAL A 14 3.90 -67.76 -18.45
CA VAL A 14 4.45 -66.38 -18.21
C VAL A 14 3.70 -65.33 -19.03
N LEU A 15 3.11 -65.65 -20.17
CA LEU A 15 2.35 -64.79 -21.04
C LEU A 15 0.89 -64.58 -20.57
N SER A 16 0.39 -65.32 -19.61
CA SER A 16 -0.98 -65.15 -19.06
C SER A 16 -1.04 -64.34 -17.76
N SER A 17 0.11 -63.85 -17.27
CA SER A 17 0.21 -63.17 -15.95
C SER A 17 0.14 -61.63 -16.00
N CYS A 18 -0.52 -61.03 -16.99
CA CYS A 18 -0.78 -59.60 -16.98
C CYS A 18 -2.16 -59.27 -17.55
N LYS A 19 -3.21 -59.77 -16.91
CA LYS A 19 -4.48 -59.07 -16.86
C LYS A 19 -4.56 -58.45 -15.48
N LYS A 20 -3.98 -57.23 -15.34
CA LYS A 20 -4.37 -56.32 -14.29
C LYS A 20 -5.82 -55.94 -14.60
N ASP A 21 -6.77 -56.55 -13.93
CA ASP A 21 -8.08 -55.96 -13.78
C ASP A 21 -7.87 -54.66 -12.98
N ASP A 22 -7.60 -53.58 -13.67
CA ASP A 22 -7.72 -52.22 -13.12
C ASP A 22 -9.21 -52.00 -12.87
N LYS A 23 -9.76 -52.65 -11.86
CA LYS A 23 -10.98 -52.17 -11.21
C LYS A 23 -10.58 -50.88 -10.54
N SER A 24 -10.79 -49.77 -11.26
CA SER A 24 -10.71 -48.45 -10.69
C SER A 24 -11.53 -48.44 -9.39
N VAL A 25 -10.89 -48.22 -8.26
CA VAL A 25 -11.56 -48.11 -6.96
C VAL A 25 -12.59 -46.97 -6.99
N PHE A 26 -12.53 -46.14 -8.01
CA PHE A 26 -13.39 -44.99 -8.27
C PHE A 26 -14.17 -45.22 -9.56
N GLU A 27 -15.47 -44.90 -9.58
CA GLU A 27 -16.35 -44.98 -10.74
C GLU A 27 -15.88 -44.14 -11.94
N LYS A 28 -15.05 -43.10 -11.70
CA LYS A 28 -14.51 -42.17 -12.71
C LYS A 28 -12.99 -42.13 -12.67
N THR A 29 -12.40 -41.96 -13.84
CA THR A 29 -10.94 -41.75 -13.99
C THR A 29 -10.50 -40.41 -13.31
N PRO A 30 -9.23 -40.25 -12.94
CA PRO A 30 -8.70 -39.00 -12.42
C PRO A 30 -8.98 -37.80 -13.36
N ASP A 31 -8.84 -37.99 -14.67
CA ASP A 31 -9.05 -36.94 -15.67
C ASP A 31 -10.54 -36.52 -15.76
N GLU A 32 -11.46 -37.50 -15.71
CA GLU A 32 -12.90 -37.23 -15.71
C GLU A 32 -13.30 -36.42 -14.46
N ARG A 33 -12.81 -36.80 -13.27
CA ARG A 33 -13.08 -36.08 -12.02
C ARG A 33 -12.52 -34.67 -12.07
N LEU A 34 -11.33 -34.48 -12.60
CA LEU A 34 -10.69 -33.18 -12.73
C LEU A 34 -11.44 -32.27 -13.70
N LYS A 35 -11.88 -32.85 -14.85
CA LYS A 35 -12.72 -32.14 -15.82
C LYS A 35 -14.03 -31.67 -15.19
N GLU A 36 -14.75 -32.57 -14.49
CA GLU A 36 -15.99 -32.22 -13.79
C GLU A 36 -15.79 -31.08 -12.75
N GLN A 37 -14.66 -31.14 -12.04
CA GLN A 37 -14.33 -30.09 -11.07
C GLN A 37 -14.06 -28.73 -11.75
N LEU A 38 -13.37 -28.71 -12.88
CA LEU A 38 -13.15 -27.50 -13.66
C LEU A 38 -14.46 -26.94 -14.24
N ASP A 39 -15.33 -27.84 -14.77
CA ASP A 39 -16.64 -27.47 -15.30
C ASP A 39 -17.55 -26.90 -14.17
N ALA A 40 -17.46 -27.45 -12.96
CA ALA A 40 -18.17 -26.95 -11.78
C ALA A 40 -17.68 -25.55 -11.38
N TYR A 41 -16.36 -25.32 -11.36
CA TYR A 41 -15.80 -23.98 -11.08
C TYR A 41 -16.15 -22.98 -12.17
N GLN A 42 -16.12 -23.39 -13.45
CA GLN A 42 -16.57 -22.53 -14.56
C GLN A 42 -18.03 -22.10 -14.35
N SER A 43 -18.90 -23.06 -14.09
CA SER A 43 -20.32 -22.79 -13.87
C SER A 43 -20.55 -21.93 -12.63
N GLN A 44 -19.77 -22.11 -11.57
CA GLN A 44 -19.87 -21.31 -10.35
C GLN A 44 -19.43 -19.86 -10.58
N LEU A 45 -18.29 -19.66 -11.28
CA LEU A 45 -17.78 -18.34 -11.57
C LEU A 45 -18.74 -17.52 -12.45
N SER A 46 -19.14 -18.08 -13.60
CA SER A 46 -20.02 -17.39 -14.57
C SER A 46 -21.48 -17.36 -14.13
N GLY A 47 -21.94 -18.32 -13.30
CA GLY A 47 -23.30 -18.37 -12.77
C GLY A 47 -23.62 -17.36 -11.67
N ALA A 48 -22.68 -16.52 -11.26
CA ALA A 48 -22.95 -15.40 -10.35
C ALA A 48 -23.53 -14.21 -11.12
N SER A 49 -24.84 -14.13 -11.23
CA SER A 49 -25.54 -13.09 -12.01
C SER A 49 -25.17 -11.67 -11.65
N ASN A 50 -24.89 -11.41 -10.37
CA ASN A 50 -24.46 -10.10 -9.84
C ASN A 50 -22.94 -9.99 -9.66
N GLY A 51 -22.15 -10.96 -10.15
CA GLY A 51 -20.68 -10.98 -10.02
C GLY A 51 -20.18 -11.32 -8.62
N TRP A 52 -18.93 -10.98 -8.37
CA TRP A 52 -18.18 -11.34 -7.17
C TRP A 52 -17.44 -10.11 -6.60
N LYS A 53 -17.53 -9.92 -5.30
CA LYS A 53 -16.60 -9.07 -4.55
C LYS A 53 -15.30 -9.85 -4.36
N GLY A 54 -14.17 -9.26 -4.71
CA GLY A 54 -12.85 -9.87 -4.55
C GLY A 54 -12.05 -9.16 -3.46
N LEU A 55 -11.42 -9.95 -2.59
CA LEU A 55 -10.46 -9.46 -1.62
C LEU A 55 -9.12 -10.12 -1.91
N LEU A 56 -8.19 -9.36 -2.48
CA LEU A 56 -6.85 -9.82 -2.80
C LEU A 56 -5.86 -9.34 -1.74
N ARG A 57 -5.38 -10.28 -0.94
CA ARG A 57 -4.34 -10.05 0.06
C ARG A 57 -2.99 -10.43 -0.53
N THR A 58 -2.10 -9.45 -0.68
CA THR A 58 -0.72 -9.64 -1.14
C THR A 58 0.11 -10.36 -0.09
N ASN A 59 1.25 -10.93 -0.50
CA ASN A 59 2.18 -11.60 0.41
C ASN A 59 3.38 -10.72 0.79
N ASN A 60 3.27 -9.40 0.61
CA ASN A 60 4.20 -8.47 1.21
C ASN A 60 4.10 -8.57 2.75
N GLY A 61 5.17 -8.31 3.48
CA GLY A 61 5.23 -8.56 4.93
C GLY A 61 4.05 -7.98 5.75
N ASN A 62 3.36 -6.95 5.23
CA ASN A 62 2.20 -6.32 5.86
C ASN A 62 0.86 -6.97 5.44
N GLY A 63 0.83 -7.76 4.35
CA GLY A 63 -0.38 -8.41 3.85
C GLY A 63 -1.45 -7.42 3.40
N SER A 64 -1.06 -6.43 2.57
CA SER A 64 -1.95 -5.41 2.02
C SER A 64 -3.14 -6.05 1.32
N THR A 65 -4.35 -5.56 1.60
CA THR A 65 -5.59 -6.10 1.02
C THR A 65 -6.20 -5.09 0.06
N PHE A 66 -6.49 -5.54 -1.17
CA PHE A 66 -7.11 -4.74 -2.21
C PHE A 66 -8.50 -5.25 -2.51
N GLY A 67 -9.45 -4.35 -2.64
CA GLY A 67 -10.83 -4.63 -3.01
C GLY A 67 -11.00 -4.70 -4.52
N PHE A 68 -11.75 -5.69 -4.98
CA PHE A 68 -12.11 -5.89 -6.37
C PHE A 68 -13.60 -6.15 -6.54
N PHE A 69 -14.09 -5.90 -7.74
CA PHE A 69 -15.33 -6.46 -8.24
C PHE A 69 -15.04 -7.22 -9.52
N PHE A 70 -15.58 -8.45 -9.67
CA PHE A 70 -15.40 -9.29 -10.84
C PHE A 70 -16.75 -9.75 -11.38
N LYS A 71 -16.89 -9.76 -12.71
CA LYS A 71 -18.02 -10.40 -13.38
C LYS A 71 -17.50 -11.32 -14.48
N PHE A 72 -17.61 -12.63 -14.24
CA PHE A 72 -17.17 -13.67 -15.17
C PHE A 72 -18.27 -14.02 -16.15
N SER A 73 -17.90 -14.38 -17.39
CA SER A 73 -18.82 -14.86 -18.43
C SER A 73 -18.43 -16.25 -18.93
N ASP A 74 -19.36 -16.95 -19.56
CA ASP A 74 -19.12 -18.26 -20.19
C ASP A 74 -18.17 -18.19 -21.39
N ALA A 75 -17.96 -16.99 -21.93
CA ALA A 75 -17.02 -16.74 -23.03
C ALA A 75 -15.55 -16.64 -22.56
N SER A 76 -15.22 -17.06 -21.32
CA SER A 76 -13.90 -16.95 -20.74
C SER A 76 -13.41 -15.50 -20.65
N ARG A 77 -14.33 -14.57 -20.39
CA ARG A 77 -14.05 -13.17 -20.15
C ARG A 77 -14.47 -12.77 -18.73
N VAL A 78 -13.69 -11.87 -18.15
CA VAL A 78 -13.98 -11.27 -16.85
C VAL A 78 -13.82 -9.78 -16.94
N THR A 79 -14.82 -9.04 -16.51
CA THR A 79 -14.70 -7.59 -16.27
C THR A 79 -14.43 -7.34 -14.80
N MET A 80 -13.64 -6.32 -14.49
CA MET A 80 -13.25 -6.01 -13.11
C MET A 80 -13.12 -4.52 -12.85
N LEU A 81 -13.33 -4.16 -11.59
CA LEU A 81 -12.94 -2.91 -10.95
C LEU A 81 -11.95 -3.23 -9.82
N SER A 82 -11.14 -2.25 -9.42
CA SER A 82 -10.21 -2.37 -8.29
C SER A 82 -10.17 -1.06 -7.50
N ASP A 83 -9.89 -1.14 -6.22
CA ASP A 83 -9.65 0.02 -5.36
C ASP A 83 -8.20 0.52 -5.40
N PHE A 84 -7.41 0.09 -6.40
CA PHE A 84 -6.01 0.46 -6.49
C PHE A 84 -5.83 1.98 -6.62
N ASP A 85 -6.57 2.59 -7.56
CA ASP A 85 -6.60 4.04 -7.80
C ASP A 85 -7.98 4.50 -8.28
N LEU A 86 -8.12 5.81 -8.56
CA LEU A 86 -9.39 6.39 -9.00
C LEU A 86 -9.85 5.85 -10.35
N GLU A 87 -8.94 5.58 -11.29
CA GLU A 87 -9.28 5.05 -12.61
C GLU A 87 -9.81 3.61 -12.48
N SER A 88 -9.10 2.76 -11.77
CA SER A 88 -9.47 1.37 -11.57
C SER A 88 -10.77 1.20 -10.76
N ALA A 89 -11.13 2.20 -9.95
CA ALA A 89 -12.34 2.20 -9.15
C ALA A 89 -13.63 2.54 -9.94
N VAL A 90 -13.50 3.15 -11.12
CA VAL A 90 -14.66 3.57 -11.95
C VAL A 90 -14.65 2.98 -13.35
N THR A 91 -13.51 2.57 -13.87
CA THR A 91 -13.38 2.08 -15.25
C THR A 91 -13.34 0.56 -15.26
N LEU A 92 -14.37 -0.06 -15.83
CA LEU A 92 -14.40 -1.51 -16.02
C LEU A 92 -13.30 -1.92 -17.00
N LYS A 93 -12.44 -2.84 -16.57
CA LYS A 93 -11.39 -3.43 -17.40
C LYS A 93 -11.68 -4.90 -17.65
N GLU A 94 -11.62 -5.31 -18.92
CA GLU A 94 -11.80 -6.70 -19.32
C GLU A 94 -10.46 -7.44 -19.39
N SER A 95 -10.46 -8.70 -18.95
CA SER A 95 -9.39 -9.68 -19.14
C SER A 95 -9.97 -10.99 -19.65
N SER A 96 -9.16 -11.78 -20.31
CA SER A 96 -9.47 -13.19 -20.51
C SER A 96 -9.04 -14.00 -19.28
N TYR A 97 -9.76 -15.10 -19.01
CA TYR A 97 -9.38 -16.05 -17.99
C TYR A 97 -9.47 -17.48 -18.50
N ARG A 98 -8.76 -18.37 -17.85
CA ARG A 98 -8.79 -19.82 -18.15
C ARG A 98 -8.81 -20.61 -16.85
N LEU A 99 -9.55 -21.71 -16.90
CA LEU A 99 -9.44 -22.77 -15.90
C LEU A 99 -8.53 -23.87 -16.46
N LYS A 100 -7.52 -24.25 -15.70
CA LYS A 100 -6.56 -25.30 -16.09
C LYS A 100 -6.37 -26.32 -14.99
N ALA A 101 -6.24 -27.57 -15.44
CA ALA A 101 -5.77 -28.68 -14.64
C ALA A 101 -4.24 -28.67 -14.59
N LEU A 102 -3.66 -27.83 -13.74
CA LEU A 102 -2.23 -27.89 -13.45
C LEU A 102 -1.98 -28.98 -12.39
N GLN A 103 -1.12 -28.77 -11.39
CA GLN A 103 -1.03 -29.69 -10.24
C GLN A 103 -2.34 -29.72 -9.43
N GLN A 104 -3.07 -28.62 -9.47
CA GLN A 104 -4.39 -28.40 -8.87
C GLN A 104 -5.24 -27.60 -9.84
N PRO A 105 -6.59 -27.70 -9.78
CA PRO A 105 -7.47 -26.79 -10.50
C PRO A 105 -7.06 -25.35 -10.27
N SER A 106 -6.87 -24.61 -11.35
CA SER A 106 -6.31 -23.25 -11.28
C SER A 106 -7.08 -22.28 -12.18
N LEU A 107 -7.23 -21.03 -11.69
CA LEU A 107 -7.78 -19.88 -12.40
C LEU A 107 -6.63 -18.98 -12.80
N LEU A 108 -6.48 -18.72 -14.10
CA LEU A 108 -5.43 -17.89 -14.67
C LEU A 108 -6.07 -16.69 -15.38
N PHE A 109 -5.53 -15.50 -15.14
CA PHE A 109 -5.90 -14.29 -15.86
C PHE A 109 -4.81 -14.01 -16.90
N ASP A 110 -5.18 -13.93 -18.19
CA ASP A 110 -4.20 -13.96 -19.28
C ASP A 110 -3.91 -12.57 -19.89
N THR A 111 -4.86 -11.64 -19.78
CA THR A 111 -4.70 -10.30 -20.36
C THR A 111 -4.42 -9.30 -19.24
N TYR A 112 -3.43 -8.42 -19.46
CA TYR A 112 -3.03 -7.40 -18.50
C TYR A 112 -4.23 -6.60 -17.98
N SER A 113 -4.46 -6.66 -16.69
CA SER A 113 -5.61 -6.11 -15.99
C SER A 113 -5.21 -5.53 -14.64
N TYR A 114 -6.16 -5.06 -13.85
CA TYR A 114 -5.88 -4.52 -12.51
C TYR A 114 -5.24 -5.51 -11.54
N LEU A 115 -5.45 -6.82 -11.72
CA LEU A 115 -4.71 -7.85 -10.98
C LEU A 115 -3.20 -7.83 -11.32
N HIS A 116 -2.87 -7.61 -12.59
CA HIS A 116 -1.47 -7.58 -13.06
C HIS A 116 -0.74 -6.32 -12.57
N VAL A 117 -1.45 -5.19 -12.38
CA VAL A 117 -0.89 -3.97 -11.79
C VAL A 117 -0.22 -4.26 -10.44
N LEU A 118 -0.87 -5.04 -9.57
CA LEU A 118 -0.33 -5.35 -8.23
C LEU A 118 0.91 -6.25 -8.28
N SER A 119 1.09 -7.03 -9.34
CA SER A 119 2.24 -7.92 -9.55
C SER A 119 3.25 -7.38 -10.56
N ASP A 120 3.04 -6.16 -11.07
CA ASP A 120 3.93 -5.54 -12.05
C ASP A 120 5.33 -5.35 -11.45
N PRO A 121 6.40 -5.84 -12.12
CA PRO A 121 7.76 -5.70 -11.62
C PRO A 121 8.29 -4.27 -11.63
N ASP A 122 7.64 -3.36 -12.35
CA ASP A 122 7.98 -1.93 -12.33
C ASP A 122 7.35 -1.24 -11.12
N ALA A 123 8.17 -0.89 -10.15
CA ALA A 123 7.74 -0.21 -8.93
C ALA A 123 7.08 1.16 -9.19
N THR A 124 7.31 1.78 -10.34
CA THR A 124 6.65 3.06 -10.71
C THR A 124 5.16 2.88 -10.98
N VAL A 125 4.73 1.65 -11.32
CA VAL A 125 3.33 1.31 -11.61
C VAL A 125 2.50 1.14 -10.33
N ASN A 126 3.09 0.55 -9.28
CA ASN A 126 2.34 0.11 -8.11
C ASN A 126 2.93 0.54 -6.75
N GLY A 127 4.09 1.20 -6.73
CA GLY A 127 4.77 1.61 -5.50
C GLY A 127 5.41 0.46 -4.71
N GLY A 128 5.46 -0.73 -5.28
CA GLY A 128 6.09 -1.92 -4.69
C GLY A 128 7.61 -1.93 -4.86
N SER A 129 8.21 -3.11 -4.78
CA SER A 129 9.64 -3.31 -4.99
C SER A 129 9.96 -3.59 -6.46
N PHE A 130 11.04 -3.02 -6.99
CA PHE A 130 11.52 -3.34 -8.33
C PHE A 130 11.76 -4.85 -8.50
N GLY A 131 11.22 -5.42 -9.57
CA GLY A 131 11.31 -6.84 -9.90
C GLY A 131 10.29 -7.74 -9.19
N ALA A 132 9.54 -7.24 -8.20
CA ALA A 132 8.63 -8.04 -7.38
C ALA A 132 7.21 -7.45 -7.24
N GLY A 133 7.03 -6.15 -7.54
CA GLY A 133 5.77 -5.46 -7.32
C GLY A 133 5.33 -5.52 -5.86
N LEU A 134 4.04 -5.72 -5.62
CA LEU A 134 3.46 -5.87 -4.28
C LEU A 134 3.40 -7.35 -3.82
N LEU A 135 4.14 -8.26 -4.44
CA LEU A 135 4.09 -9.72 -4.18
C LEU A 135 2.66 -10.27 -4.29
N SER A 136 2.00 -9.92 -5.37
CA SER A 136 0.68 -10.41 -5.77
C SER A 136 0.79 -11.45 -6.89
N ASP A 137 -0.32 -12.11 -7.20
CA ASP A 137 -0.43 -13.10 -8.26
C ASP A 137 -1.59 -12.76 -9.20
N PHE A 138 -1.55 -13.27 -10.42
CA PHE A 138 -2.65 -13.31 -11.39
C PHE A 138 -2.94 -14.74 -11.87
N GLU A 139 -2.26 -15.73 -11.29
CA GLU A 139 -2.51 -17.16 -11.43
C GLU A 139 -2.75 -17.77 -10.05
N PHE A 140 -3.89 -18.43 -9.87
CA PHE A 140 -4.32 -18.93 -8.58
C PHE A 140 -4.78 -20.40 -8.70
N TYR A 141 -4.55 -21.21 -7.67
CA TYR A 141 -5.22 -22.47 -7.52
C TYR A 141 -6.40 -22.37 -6.55
N PHE A 142 -7.41 -23.22 -6.74
CA PHE A 142 -8.57 -23.30 -5.85
C PHE A 142 -8.17 -24.02 -4.56
N ASP A 143 -8.27 -23.30 -3.44
CA ASP A 143 -8.04 -23.83 -2.09
C ASP A 143 -9.33 -24.44 -1.53
N SER A 144 -10.42 -23.65 -1.57
CA SER A 144 -11.74 -24.10 -1.15
C SER A 144 -12.85 -23.33 -1.86
N ALA A 145 -14.04 -23.94 -1.97
CA ALA A 145 -15.22 -23.31 -2.54
C ALA A 145 -16.47 -23.73 -1.78
N SER A 146 -17.37 -22.78 -1.57
CA SER A 146 -18.75 -22.95 -1.11
C SER A 146 -19.70 -22.26 -2.10
N ALA A 147 -21.00 -22.33 -1.89
CA ALA A 147 -21.98 -21.69 -2.80
C ALA A 147 -21.69 -20.20 -3.04
N ASP A 148 -21.29 -19.47 -1.99
CA ASP A 148 -21.16 -18.01 -2.00
C ASP A 148 -19.73 -17.50 -1.81
N THR A 149 -18.76 -18.42 -1.64
CA THR A 149 -17.36 -18.00 -1.40
C THR A 149 -16.39 -18.98 -2.08
N ILE A 150 -15.43 -18.44 -2.82
CA ILE A 150 -14.30 -19.18 -3.40
C ILE A 150 -13.01 -18.59 -2.81
N ARG A 151 -12.15 -19.47 -2.29
CA ARG A 151 -10.82 -19.09 -1.81
C ARG A 151 -9.76 -19.62 -2.76
N LEU A 152 -8.86 -18.76 -3.15
CA LEU A 152 -7.82 -18.98 -4.13
C LEU A 152 -6.47 -18.58 -3.54
N VAL A 153 -5.42 -19.33 -3.90
CA VAL A 153 -4.05 -19.03 -3.47
C VAL A 153 -3.17 -18.87 -4.70
N GLY A 154 -2.38 -17.82 -4.69
CA GLY A 154 -1.45 -17.46 -5.75
C GLY A 154 -0.35 -18.51 -5.93
N ARG A 155 0.02 -18.75 -7.16
CA ARG A 155 0.95 -19.83 -7.52
C ARG A 155 2.42 -19.47 -7.35
N VAL A 156 2.76 -18.20 -7.44
CA VAL A 156 4.14 -17.69 -7.42
C VAL A 156 4.46 -17.07 -6.06
N ASN A 157 3.68 -16.07 -5.69
CA ASN A 157 3.91 -15.31 -4.46
C ASN A 157 3.08 -15.79 -3.27
N GLY A 158 2.09 -16.66 -3.49
CA GLY A 158 1.21 -17.15 -2.43
C GLY A 158 0.20 -16.12 -1.93
N SER A 159 -0.09 -15.08 -2.70
CA SER A 159 -1.15 -14.12 -2.39
C SER A 159 -2.51 -14.83 -2.29
N ARG A 160 -3.47 -14.23 -1.60
CA ARG A 160 -4.78 -14.88 -1.35
C ARG A 160 -5.90 -14.05 -1.94
N LEU A 161 -6.65 -14.64 -2.88
CA LEU A 161 -7.85 -14.03 -3.45
C LEU A 161 -9.09 -14.74 -2.91
N THR A 162 -9.95 -13.99 -2.21
CA THR A 162 -11.26 -14.47 -1.79
C THR A 162 -12.33 -13.81 -2.64
N LEU A 163 -13.13 -14.61 -3.33
CA LEU A 163 -14.30 -14.17 -4.09
C LEU A 163 -15.54 -14.44 -3.24
N ILE A 164 -16.37 -13.41 -3.03
CA ILE A 164 -17.63 -13.48 -2.30
C ILE A 164 -18.74 -13.05 -3.26
N ARG A 165 -19.77 -13.87 -3.40
CA ARG A 165 -20.90 -13.59 -4.32
C ARG A 165 -21.53 -12.24 -3.98
N ALA A 166 -21.65 -11.37 -4.98
CA ALA A 166 -22.27 -10.05 -4.81
C ALA A 166 -23.80 -10.14 -4.88
N THR A 167 -24.45 -9.28 -4.15
CA THR A 167 -25.89 -8.99 -4.29
C THR A 167 -26.13 -8.01 -5.44
N ALA A 168 -27.37 -7.89 -5.91
CA ALA A 168 -27.73 -6.91 -6.94
C ALA A 168 -27.48 -5.46 -6.50
N ALA A 169 -27.68 -5.16 -5.22
CA ALA A 169 -27.40 -3.84 -4.67
C ALA A 169 -25.90 -3.53 -4.68
N GLU A 170 -25.04 -4.50 -4.33
CA GLU A 170 -23.60 -4.36 -4.35
C GLU A 170 -23.06 -4.22 -5.78
N GLU A 171 -23.50 -5.07 -6.74
CA GLU A 171 -23.14 -4.90 -8.14
C GLU A 171 -23.47 -3.48 -8.62
N ASN A 172 -24.69 -3.02 -8.36
CA ASN A 172 -25.11 -1.68 -8.75
C ASN A 172 -24.23 -0.58 -8.13
N ALA A 173 -23.86 -0.74 -6.86
CA ALA A 173 -22.98 0.20 -6.17
C ALA A 173 -21.57 0.24 -6.79
N TYR A 174 -20.98 -0.92 -7.11
CA TYR A 174 -19.67 -0.99 -7.76
C TYR A 174 -19.69 -0.39 -9.17
N VAL A 175 -20.67 -0.76 -10.00
CA VAL A 175 -20.78 -0.29 -11.38
C VAL A 175 -21.08 1.23 -11.45
N ASN A 176 -21.77 1.78 -10.45
CA ASN A 176 -22.00 3.23 -10.34
C ASN A 176 -20.83 3.98 -9.66
N GLY A 177 -19.65 3.37 -9.54
CA GLY A 177 -18.42 4.03 -9.11
C GLY A 177 -18.34 4.30 -7.60
N GLN A 178 -19.16 3.67 -6.76
CA GLN A 178 -19.10 3.90 -5.31
C GLN A 178 -17.83 3.36 -4.65
N LEU A 179 -17.00 2.60 -5.36
CA LEU A 179 -15.69 2.16 -4.88
C LEU A 179 -14.73 3.34 -4.65
N VAL A 180 -14.92 4.46 -5.38
CA VAL A 180 -14.14 5.71 -5.20
C VAL A 180 -14.32 6.30 -3.80
N ALA A 181 -15.41 6.04 -3.12
CA ALA A 181 -15.73 6.70 -1.85
C ALA A 181 -14.59 6.57 -0.82
N GLY A 182 -14.04 5.35 -0.64
CA GLY A 182 -12.94 5.10 0.28
C GLY A 182 -11.65 5.83 -0.09
N LEU A 183 -11.40 6.01 -1.39
CA LEU A 183 -10.22 6.71 -1.90
C LEU A 183 -10.26 8.21 -1.64
N ASN A 184 -11.44 8.80 -1.42
CA ASN A 184 -11.60 10.22 -1.13
C ASN A 184 -10.85 10.67 0.14
N ILE A 185 -10.54 9.77 1.07
CA ILE A 185 -9.76 10.10 2.26
C ILE A 185 -8.34 10.61 1.88
N ASN A 186 -7.81 10.16 0.75
CA ASN A 186 -6.51 10.59 0.23
C ASN A 186 -6.51 12.02 -0.33
N ASN A 187 -7.69 12.64 -0.53
CA ASN A 187 -7.80 14.03 -0.97
C ASN A 187 -7.40 15.03 0.13
N ILE A 188 -7.31 14.59 1.40
CA ILE A 188 -6.81 15.43 2.50
C ILE A 188 -5.28 15.51 2.41
N LEU A 189 -4.77 16.66 1.96
CA LEU A 189 -3.37 16.86 1.62
C LEU A 189 -2.44 17.15 2.82
N THR A 190 -3.00 17.40 4.01
CA THR A 190 -2.18 17.65 5.22
C THR A 190 -1.55 16.36 5.72
N TYR A 191 -0.37 16.46 6.31
CA TYR A 191 0.30 15.36 6.99
C TYR A 191 -0.57 14.80 8.13
N PHE A 192 -1.02 15.69 9.03
CA PHE A 192 -1.92 15.30 10.11
C PHE A 192 -3.37 15.37 9.66
N LYS A 193 -4.14 14.33 10.00
CA LYS A 193 -5.57 14.21 9.70
C LYS A 193 -6.30 13.89 10.99
N ARG A 194 -7.39 14.61 11.26
CA ARG A 194 -8.19 14.48 12.47
C ARG A 194 -9.54 13.83 12.17
N LEU A 195 -9.76 12.63 12.69
CA LEU A 195 -11.08 12.00 12.74
C LEU A 195 -11.79 12.47 14.00
N THR A 196 -13.01 12.97 13.83
CA THR A 196 -13.91 13.38 14.93
C THR A 196 -15.17 12.51 14.90
N VAL A 197 -15.44 11.81 16.02
CA VAL A 197 -16.62 10.99 16.22
C VAL A 197 -17.30 11.41 17.53
N GLY A 198 -18.36 12.18 17.44
CA GLY A 198 -18.93 12.83 18.62
C GLY A 198 -17.91 13.73 19.33
N SER A 199 -17.60 13.44 20.59
CA SER A 199 -16.54 14.12 21.35
C SER A 199 -15.17 13.45 21.28
N GLN A 200 -15.06 12.28 20.67
CA GLN A 200 -13.82 11.52 20.57
C GLN A 200 -13.00 12.03 19.37
N LEU A 201 -11.72 12.28 19.61
CA LEU A 201 -10.77 12.73 18.59
C LEU A 201 -9.69 11.67 18.38
N PHE A 202 -9.36 11.44 17.11
CA PHE A 202 -8.24 10.60 16.71
C PHE A 202 -7.39 11.34 15.69
N ASP A 203 -6.08 11.27 15.80
CA ASP A 203 -5.23 11.50 14.64
C ASP A 203 -5.20 10.20 13.83
N VAL A 204 -5.29 10.32 12.51
CA VAL A 204 -5.28 9.18 11.60
C VAL A 204 -4.14 9.34 10.59
N ASN A 205 -3.37 8.27 10.41
CA ASN A 205 -2.37 8.14 9.38
C ASN A 205 -2.77 6.99 8.44
N ILE A 206 -2.61 7.20 7.14
CA ILE A 206 -3.05 6.28 6.10
C ILE A 206 -1.90 6.04 5.16
N ASP A 207 -1.52 4.76 4.99
CA ASP A 207 -0.61 4.30 3.96
C ASP A 207 -1.43 3.59 2.87
N PRO A 208 -1.69 4.25 1.73
CA PRO A 208 -2.50 3.67 0.68
C PRO A 208 -1.80 2.55 -0.10
N ILE A 209 -0.47 2.49 -0.09
CA ILE A 209 0.32 1.45 -0.75
C ILE A 209 0.29 0.16 0.06
N ASN A 210 0.63 0.25 1.35
CA ASN A 210 0.63 -0.91 2.25
C ASN A 210 -0.75 -1.19 2.86
N ARG A 211 -1.77 -0.40 2.54
CA ARG A 211 -3.14 -0.55 3.04
C ARG A 211 -3.19 -0.59 4.57
N GLN A 212 -2.46 0.33 5.21
CA GLN A 212 -2.41 0.46 6.66
C GLN A 212 -3.10 1.74 7.11
N PHE A 213 -3.81 1.64 8.22
CA PHE A 213 -4.47 2.73 8.90
C PHE A 213 -3.97 2.75 10.34
N VAL A 214 -3.48 3.90 10.81
CA VAL A 214 -3.04 4.07 12.20
C VAL A 214 -3.89 5.14 12.86
N PHE A 215 -4.52 4.77 13.96
CA PHE A 215 -5.25 5.67 14.83
C PHE A 215 -4.40 6.04 16.03
N SER A 216 -4.39 7.30 16.41
CA SER A 216 -3.78 7.77 17.66
C SER A 216 -4.78 8.62 18.42
N TRP A 217 -4.91 8.40 19.74
CA TRP A 217 -5.84 9.14 20.60
C TRP A 217 -5.24 9.36 21.98
N LEU A 218 -5.84 10.28 22.76
CA LEU A 218 -5.46 10.48 24.15
C LEU A 218 -6.39 9.65 25.03
N ASP A 219 -5.79 8.87 25.95
CA ASP A 219 -6.55 8.20 27.02
C ASP A 219 -7.03 9.20 28.09
N GLY A 220 -7.78 8.70 29.09
CA GLY A 220 -8.31 9.53 30.18
C GLY A 220 -7.23 10.19 31.06
N GLY A 221 -5.98 9.76 30.96
CA GLY A 221 -4.81 10.35 31.62
C GLY A 221 -4.02 11.30 30.72
N GLY A 222 -4.45 11.54 29.49
CA GLY A 222 -3.75 12.39 28.52
C GLY A 222 -2.53 11.73 27.88
N ASN A 223 -2.41 10.39 27.96
CA ASN A 223 -1.34 9.66 27.30
C ASN A 223 -1.76 9.27 25.88
N LEU A 224 -0.81 9.42 24.94
CA LEU A 224 -1.04 9.01 23.56
C LEU A 224 -1.08 7.50 23.46
N GLN A 225 -2.18 6.99 22.92
CA GLN A 225 -2.39 5.60 22.54
C GLN A 225 -2.34 5.50 21.01
N SER A 226 -1.99 4.32 20.49
CA SER A 226 -1.94 4.08 19.05
C SER A 226 -2.40 2.67 18.71
N PHE A 227 -3.05 2.50 17.56
CA PHE A 227 -3.49 1.21 17.04
C PHE A 227 -3.39 1.21 15.51
N GLY A 228 -2.70 0.21 14.97
CA GLY A 228 -2.57 -0.02 13.54
C GLY A 228 -3.47 -1.14 13.05
N THR A 229 -4.08 -0.98 11.89
CA THR A 229 -4.88 -2.01 11.23
C THR A 229 -4.74 -1.93 9.72
N GLY A 230 -4.84 -3.10 9.06
CA GLY A 230 -5.01 -3.12 7.62
C GLY A 230 -6.42 -2.67 7.22
N TYR A 231 -6.56 -2.23 5.97
CA TYR A 231 -7.87 -1.87 5.42
C TYR A 231 -8.00 -2.21 3.94
N TYR A 232 -9.23 -2.26 3.46
CA TYR A 232 -9.57 -2.30 2.05
C TYR A 232 -10.84 -1.50 1.79
N ASN A 233 -10.98 -0.99 0.55
CA ASN A 233 -12.17 -0.24 0.18
C ASN A 233 -13.27 -1.17 -0.32
N VAL A 234 -14.49 -0.78 -0.03
CA VAL A 234 -15.72 -1.38 -0.54
C VAL A 234 -16.60 -0.28 -1.15
N ALA A 235 -17.64 -0.65 -1.86
CA ALA A 235 -18.58 0.34 -2.37
C ALA A 235 -19.14 1.19 -1.22
N GLY A 236 -18.89 2.49 -1.27
CA GLY A 236 -19.36 3.46 -0.28
C GLY A 236 -18.56 3.54 1.02
N GLY A 237 -17.48 2.76 1.20
CA GLY A 237 -16.80 2.75 2.47
C GLY A 237 -15.42 2.08 2.51
N VAL A 238 -14.95 1.90 3.74
CA VAL A 238 -13.68 1.23 4.09
C VAL A 238 -13.96 0.20 5.19
N ILE A 239 -13.35 -0.97 5.09
CA ILE A 239 -13.41 -2.00 6.13
C ILE A 239 -12.01 -2.24 6.70
N PHE A 240 -11.92 -2.30 8.03
CA PHE A 240 -10.67 -2.62 8.74
C PHE A 240 -10.52 -4.13 8.91
N THR A 241 -9.29 -4.64 8.68
CA THR A 241 -8.99 -6.07 8.82
C THR A 241 -9.00 -6.51 10.29
N THR A 242 -8.69 -5.58 11.21
CA THR A 242 -8.82 -5.75 12.66
C THR A 242 -9.56 -4.54 13.22
N PRO A 243 -10.70 -4.73 13.88
CA PRO A 243 -11.45 -3.61 14.46
C PRO A 243 -10.68 -2.90 15.58
N LEU A 244 -10.80 -1.56 15.62
CA LEU A 244 -10.33 -0.76 16.75
C LEU A 244 -11.39 -0.72 17.84
N THR A 245 -11.01 -1.02 19.09
CA THR A 245 -11.88 -0.83 20.25
C THR A 245 -11.31 0.23 21.19
N VAL A 246 -12.10 1.28 21.43
CA VAL A 246 -11.76 2.36 22.38
C VAL A 246 -12.94 2.56 23.32
N GLY A 247 -12.73 2.28 24.61
CA GLY A 247 -13.82 2.25 25.59
C GLY A 247 -14.88 1.21 25.22
N SER A 248 -16.11 1.62 25.06
CA SER A 248 -17.24 0.76 24.64
C SER A 248 -17.49 0.77 23.12
N GLN A 249 -16.73 1.55 22.37
CA GLN A 249 -16.93 1.70 20.93
C GLN A 249 -15.98 0.78 20.15
N THR A 250 -16.53 0.01 19.22
CA THR A 250 -15.74 -0.79 18.27
C THR A 250 -15.93 -0.22 16.87
N ILE A 251 -14.83 0.16 16.20
CA ILE A 251 -14.81 0.71 14.85
C ILE A 251 -14.34 -0.39 13.91
N THR A 252 -15.22 -0.87 13.05
CA THR A 252 -14.95 -1.94 12.08
C THR A 252 -14.64 -1.40 10.69
N GLY A 253 -14.91 -0.12 10.45
CA GLY A 253 -14.73 0.54 9.17
C GLY A 253 -15.41 1.89 9.14
N PHE A 254 -15.47 2.48 7.95
CA PHE A 254 -16.17 3.72 7.65
C PHE A 254 -17.22 3.46 6.57
N GLU A 255 -18.39 4.05 6.72
CA GLU A 255 -19.53 3.92 5.82
C GLU A 255 -19.94 5.30 5.27
N ASN A 256 -20.65 5.32 4.15
CA ASN A 256 -21.21 6.54 3.57
C ASN A 256 -20.16 7.66 3.39
N ILE A 257 -18.99 7.30 2.92
CA ILE A 257 -17.89 8.25 2.75
C ILE A 257 -18.22 9.23 1.63
N THR A 258 -18.09 10.52 1.94
CA THR A 258 -18.30 11.63 1.02
C THR A 258 -17.10 12.58 1.07
N TRP A 259 -16.85 13.31 -0.01
CA TRP A 259 -15.84 14.34 -0.06
C TRP A 259 -16.47 15.70 -0.34
N ASP A 260 -16.20 16.67 0.50
CA ASP A 260 -16.51 18.09 0.29
C ASP A 260 -15.24 18.86 -0.08
N ALA A 261 -15.10 19.19 -1.37
CA ALA A 261 -13.95 19.91 -1.88
C ALA A 261 -13.88 21.37 -1.40
N GLY A 262 -15.03 21.97 -1.04
CA GLY A 262 -15.09 23.35 -0.55
C GLY A 262 -14.52 23.52 0.84
N THR A 263 -14.83 22.58 1.74
CA THR A 263 -14.32 22.55 3.11
C THR A 263 -13.10 21.65 3.27
N GLN A 264 -12.73 20.86 2.24
CA GLN A 264 -11.69 19.84 2.29
C GLN A 264 -11.92 18.82 3.42
N THR A 265 -13.16 18.38 3.56
CA THR A 265 -13.60 17.49 4.63
C THR A 265 -14.13 16.19 4.04
N VAL A 266 -13.74 15.08 4.65
CA VAL A 266 -14.36 13.77 4.41
C VAL A 266 -15.46 13.58 5.45
N GLY A 267 -16.71 13.50 5.00
CA GLY A 267 -17.86 13.05 5.80
C GLY A 267 -17.99 11.54 5.75
N LEU A 268 -18.37 10.90 6.85
CA LEU A 268 -18.57 9.47 6.94
C LEU A 268 -19.49 9.09 8.10
N THR A 269 -19.86 7.82 8.21
CA THR A 269 -20.52 7.28 9.39
C THR A 269 -19.70 6.13 10.00
N ILE A 270 -19.75 6.01 11.33
CA ILE A 270 -19.18 4.92 12.10
C ILE A 270 -20.28 4.37 12.99
N ASN A 271 -20.68 3.11 12.78
CA ASN A 271 -21.77 2.48 13.50
C ASN A 271 -23.06 3.34 13.50
N GLY A 272 -23.36 3.97 12.36
CA GLY A 272 -24.53 4.87 12.21
C GLY A 272 -24.37 6.28 12.81
N VAL A 273 -23.22 6.59 13.44
CA VAL A 273 -22.91 7.92 13.97
C VAL A 273 -22.15 8.74 12.95
N ALA A 274 -22.60 9.97 12.68
CA ALA A 274 -21.89 10.87 11.79
C ALA A 274 -20.50 11.25 12.34
N ALA A 275 -19.51 11.24 11.46
CA ALA A 275 -18.13 11.55 11.75
C ALA A 275 -17.49 12.32 10.60
N THR A 276 -16.37 12.96 10.86
CA THR A 276 -15.61 13.70 9.84
C THR A 276 -14.12 13.45 9.96
N ILE A 277 -13.41 13.46 8.81
CA ILE A 277 -11.96 13.57 8.79
C ILE A 277 -11.60 14.91 8.15
N THR A 278 -10.78 15.69 8.84
CA THR A 278 -10.28 16.98 8.36
C THR A 278 -8.76 17.04 8.43
N GLY A 279 -8.15 17.83 7.57
CA GLY A 279 -6.74 18.17 7.69
C GLY A 279 -6.48 19.11 8.86
N VAL A 280 -5.40 18.84 9.61
CA VAL A 280 -4.96 19.72 10.70
C VAL A 280 -3.46 20.00 10.59
N VAL A 281 -3.02 21.13 11.17
CA VAL A 281 -1.61 21.52 11.18
C VAL A 281 -0.89 20.96 12.42
N VAL A 282 -1.62 20.78 13.52
CA VAL A 282 -1.08 20.37 14.81
C VAL A 282 -1.62 19.00 15.18
N PRO A 283 -0.76 18.02 15.52
CA PRO A 283 -1.20 16.71 15.99
C PRO A 283 -1.92 16.80 17.34
N LEU A 284 -2.68 15.77 17.73
CA LEU A 284 -3.33 15.68 19.05
C LEU A 284 -2.37 15.86 20.20
N LYS A 285 -1.16 15.36 20.05
CA LYS A 285 -0.09 15.50 21.03
C LYS A 285 1.22 15.84 20.29
N VAL A 286 1.73 17.02 20.54
CA VAL A 286 3.05 17.42 20.05
C VAL A 286 4.13 16.76 20.89
N ASP A 287 5.08 16.09 20.25
CA ASP A 287 6.31 15.64 20.89
C ASP A 287 7.30 16.80 20.95
N ILE A 288 7.24 17.58 22.03
CA ILE A 288 8.03 18.80 22.17
C ILE A 288 9.56 18.54 22.19
N GLY A 289 9.98 17.32 22.49
CA GLY A 289 11.39 16.93 22.47
C GLY A 289 11.91 16.43 21.14
N ALA A 290 11.02 16.12 20.18
CA ALA A 290 11.40 15.48 18.93
C ALA A 290 12.40 16.31 18.09
N PRO A 291 12.25 17.65 17.91
CA PRO A 291 13.21 18.41 17.12
C PRO A 291 14.62 18.37 17.69
N ARG A 292 14.73 18.44 19.03
CA ARG A 292 16.05 18.37 19.70
C ARG A 292 16.64 16.97 19.63
N ARG A 293 15.84 15.91 19.83
CA ARG A 293 16.33 14.52 19.67
C ARG A 293 16.82 14.26 18.26
N TRP A 294 16.10 14.73 17.24
CA TRP A 294 16.54 14.66 15.85
C TRP A 294 17.89 15.33 15.63
N HIS A 295 18.04 16.57 16.07
CA HIS A 295 19.30 17.31 15.97
C HIS A 295 20.44 16.59 16.71
N ASP A 296 20.25 16.31 18.00
CA ASP A 296 21.28 15.76 18.87
C ASP A 296 21.67 14.33 18.49
N TYR A 297 20.77 13.59 17.85
CA TYR A 297 21.06 12.23 17.35
C TYR A 297 22.21 12.25 16.35
N ALA A 298 22.20 13.11 15.36
CA ALA A 298 23.27 13.22 14.36
C ALA A 298 24.56 13.77 14.96
N VAL A 299 24.48 14.75 15.88
CA VAL A 299 25.64 15.29 16.59
C VAL A 299 26.34 14.21 17.41
N ASN A 300 25.56 13.43 18.19
CA ASN A 300 26.10 12.37 19.06
C ASN A 300 26.58 11.13 18.30
N ASN A 301 26.16 10.94 17.05
CA ASN A 301 26.62 9.86 16.19
C ASN A 301 27.73 10.35 15.22
N ASN A 302 28.86 10.73 15.77
CA ASN A 302 30.07 11.19 15.07
C ASN A 302 29.89 12.54 14.33
N ASN A 303 28.97 13.37 14.77
CA ASN A 303 28.66 14.64 14.13
C ASN A 303 28.51 14.50 12.62
N THR A 304 27.50 13.72 12.19
CA THR A 304 27.19 13.48 10.78
C THR A 304 25.82 14.06 10.40
N TYR A 305 25.27 13.65 9.29
CA TYR A 305 24.09 14.28 8.69
C TYR A 305 22.91 13.32 8.55
N TRP A 306 21.73 13.89 8.56
CA TRP A 306 20.51 13.30 8.06
C TRP A 306 20.46 13.46 6.54
N PHE A 307 19.92 12.47 5.83
CA PHE A 307 19.74 12.59 4.38
C PHE A 307 18.27 12.36 3.99
N SER A 308 17.90 12.86 2.83
CA SER A 308 16.62 12.62 2.19
C SER A 308 16.85 12.27 0.73
N GLN A 309 16.33 11.14 0.29
CA GLN A 309 16.41 10.73 -1.12
C GLN A 309 15.58 11.65 -2.02
N LYS A 310 14.41 12.05 -1.51
CA LYS A 310 13.47 12.95 -2.17
C LYS A 310 13.60 14.36 -1.58
N GLY A 311 13.12 15.36 -2.32
CA GLY A 311 12.93 16.70 -1.79
C GLY A 311 11.68 16.83 -0.94
N PHE A 312 11.23 18.06 -0.73
CA PHE A 312 9.99 18.32 -0.01
C PHE A 312 8.77 17.78 -0.75
N HIS A 313 7.92 17.10 -0.01
CA HIS A 313 6.52 16.90 -0.39
C HIS A 313 5.75 18.20 -0.19
N VAL A 314 4.97 18.64 -1.17
CA VAL A 314 4.14 19.84 -1.07
C VAL A 314 2.80 19.63 -1.76
N ASN A 315 1.70 19.85 -1.05
CA ASN A 315 0.34 19.77 -1.61
C ASN A 315 0.03 18.46 -2.35
N GLY A 316 0.44 17.32 -1.82
CA GLY A 316 0.18 16.01 -2.41
C GLY A 316 1.20 15.58 -3.48
N VAL A 317 2.25 16.35 -3.73
CA VAL A 317 3.28 16.05 -4.73
C VAL A 317 4.61 15.76 -4.05
N ASP A 318 5.16 14.58 -4.23
CA ASP A 318 6.51 14.20 -3.80
C ASP A 318 7.54 14.93 -4.65
N ASP A 319 8.66 15.29 -4.02
CA ASP A 319 9.71 16.10 -4.66
C ASP A 319 9.15 17.29 -5.47
N ALA A 320 8.21 18.01 -4.86
CA ALA A 320 7.40 19.03 -5.54
C ALA A 320 8.22 20.11 -6.25
N PHE A 321 9.45 20.33 -5.82
CA PHE A 321 10.38 21.29 -6.45
C PHE A 321 11.30 20.64 -7.48
N GLY A 322 11.29 19.32 -7.58
CA GLY A 322 12.11 18.57 -8.54
C GLY A 322 13.59 18.55 -8.19
N ILE A 323 13.95 18.43 -6.90
CA ILE A 323 15.37 18.41 -6.48
C ILE A 323 16.12 17.24 -7.14
N GLN A 324 15.43 16.11 -7.35
CA GLN A 324 15.98 14.93 -8.02
C GLN A 324 16.30 15.16 -9.50
N THR A 325 15.76 16.21 -10.11
CA THR A 325 16.05 16.57 -11.51
C THR A 325 17.37 17.32 -11.70
N LEU A 326 18.01 17.72 -10.61
CA LEU A 326 19.31 18.37 -10.68
C LEU A 326 20.35 17.42 -11.26
N PRO A 327 21.17 17.84 -12.23
CA PRO A 327 22.19 17.00 -12.82
C PRO A 327 23.13 16.41 -11.77
N ARG A 328 23.31 15.09 -11.79
CA ARG A 328 24.17 14.34 -10.87
C ARG A 328 23.73 14.38 -9.40
N TYR A 329 22.49 14.79 -9.12
CA TYR A 329 21.93 14.74 -7.76
C TYR A 329 22.01 13.31 -7.18
N PHE A 330 22.34 13.22 -5.89
CA PHE A 330 22.42 11.95 -5.20
C PHE A 330 21.43 11.90 -4.03
N TYR A 331 21.50 12.86 -3.09
CA TYR A 331 20.53 13.10 -2.01
C TYR A 331 20.64 14.52 -1.46
N LEU A 332 19.67 14.90 -0.64
CA LEU A 332 19.68 16.15 0.14
C LEU A 332 20.15 15.83 1.56
N ILE A 333 20.95 16.72 2.18
CA ILE A 333 21.42 16.54 3.55
C ILE A 333 21.02 17.70 4.45
N TYR A 334 20.89 17.37 5.75
CA TYR A 334 20.96 18.31 6.86
C TYR A 334 22.04 17.82 7.85
N TRP A 335 23.10 18.60 7.99
CA TRP A 335 24.22 18.33 8.90
C TRP A 335 24.15 19.34 10.06
N PRO A 336 23.74 18.94 11.29
CA PRO A 336 23.42 19.87 12.37
C PRO A 336 24.55 20.82 12.80
N GLU A 337 25.73 20.29 13.06
CA GLU A 337 26.91 21.03 13.53
C GLU A 337 28.03 20.93 12.48
N TYR A 338 27.73 21.34 11.25
CA TYR A 338 28.72 21.35 10.16
C TYR A 338 29.87 22.32 10.47
N ASP A 339 29.53 23.51 10.96
CA ASP A 339 30.43 24.47 11.58
C ASP A 339 29.96 24.75 13.02
N PRO A 340 30.84 25.22 13.92
CA PRO A 340 30.41 25.59 15.28
C PRO A 340 29.26 26.56 15.27
N GLY A 341 28.07 26.14 15.77
CA GLY A 341 26.89 26.98 15.93
C GLY A 341 25.97 27.06 14.72
N ASN A 342 26.24 26.35 13.62
CA ASN A 342 25.32 26.26 12.49
C ASN A 342 25.44 24.96 11.71
N GLY A 343 24.34 24.55 11.10
CA GLY A 343 24.30 23.40 10.24
C GLY A 343 24.63 23.69 8.78
N LEU A 344 24.53 22.63 7.98
CA LEU A 344 24.56 22.68 6.52
C LEU A 344 23.31 22.01 5.97
N PHE A 345 22.57 22.72 5.13
CA PHE A 345 21.53 22.14 4.28
C PHE A 345 21.97 22.24 2.83
N ALA A 346 22.14 21.10 2.17
CA ALA A 346 22.73 21.05 0.84
C ALA A 346 22.30 19.82 0.02
N PRO A 347 22.10 19.96 -1.29
CA PRO A 347 22.11 18.81 -2.18
C PRO A 347 23.54 18.29 -2.35
N VAL A 348 23.68 16.98 -2.32
CA VAL A 348 24.93 16.25 -2.60
C VAL A 348 24.88 15.72 -4.01
N PHE A 349 25.97 15.80 -4.72
CA PHE A 349 26.07 15.42 -6.11
C PHE A 349 27.13 14.32 -6.30
N ILE A 350 26.94 13.51 -7.33
CA ILE A 350 28.02 12.67 -7.84
C ILE A 350 28.98 13.57 -8.63
N ASN A 351 30.28 13.49 -8.37
CA ASN A 351 31.28 14.29 -9.10
C ASN A 351 31.27 13.98 -10.61
N ALA A 352 31.90 14.85 -11.41
CA ALA A 352 31.94 14.69 -12.86
C ALA A 352 32.57 13.37 -13.34
N ALA A 353 33.46 12.78 -12.55
CA ALA A 353 34.10 11.50 -12.86
C ALA A 353 33.27 10.28 -12.45
N GLY A 354 32.15 10.45 -11.70
CA GLY A 354 31.32 9.36 -11.19
C GLY A 354 31.97 8.53 -10.05
N THR A 355 32.99 9.06 -9.39
CA THR A 355 33.82 8.28 -8.45
C THR A 355 33.66 8.67 -6.98
N SER A 356 33.10 9.83 -6.70
CA SER A 356 32.89 10.34 -5.33
C SER A 356 31.72 11.30 -5.26
N LEU A 357 31.30 11.60 -4.04
CA LEU A 357 30.29 12.63 -3.75
C LEU A 357 30.96 13.99 -3.57
N GLU A 358 30.27 15.05 -3.96
CA GLU A 358 30.72 16.43 -3.83
C GLU A 358 29.60 17.35 -3.38
N LEU A 359 29.98 18.41 -2.62
CA LEU A 359 29.12 19.53 -2.23
C LEU A 359 29.51 20.73 -3.09
N LEU A 360 28.61 21.22 -3.91
CA LEU A 360 28.83 22.38 -4.76
C LEU A 360 28.38 23.68 -4.09
N TYR A 361 27.34 23.60 -3.29
CA TYR A 361 26.77 24.73 -2.55
C TYR A 361 25.88 24.22 -1.42
N GLY A 362 25.66 25.06 -0.43
CA GLY A 362 24.78 24.80 0.69
C GLY A 362 24.32 26.10 1.37
N THR A 363 23.44 25.98 2.31
CA THR A 363 23.02 27.09 3.18
C THR A 363 23.24 26.73 4.63
N ALA A 364 23.49 27.74 5.48
CA ALA A 364 23.84 27.59 6.89
C ALA A 364 22.60 27.83 7.79
N PRO A 365 21.80 26.81 8.11
CA PRO A 365 20.68 26.91 9.04
C PRO A 365 21.15 26.90 10.49
N VAL A 366 20.56 27.79 11.31
CA VAL A 366 20.68 27.79 12.77
C VAL A 366 19.30 27.39 13.33
N PRO A 367 19.17 26.22 13.97
CA PRO A 367 17.89 25.80 14.53
C PRO A 367 17.56 26.55 15.83
N ASN A 368 16.37 27.11 15.90
CA ASN A 368 15.77 27.61 17.11
C ASN A 368 14.65 26.69 17.56
N PHE A 369 14.84 26.00 18.69
CA PHE A 369 13.87 25.05 19.25
C PHE A 369 12.89 25.79 20.14
N THR A 370 11.61 25.77 19.77
CA THR A 370 10.55 26.48 20.48
C THR A 370 9.93 25.65 21.62
N PRO A 371 9.38 26.32 22.67
CA PRO A 371 8.75 25.61 23.78
C PRO A 371 7.52 24.76 23.37
N ASP A 372 6.89 25.07 22.26
CA ASP A 372 5.72 24.34 21.71
C ASP A 372 6.12 23.17 20.77
N GLY A 373 7.42 22.80 20.73
CA GLY A 373 7.91 21.61 20.05
C GLY A 373 8.17 21.76 18.56
N ARG A 374 8.48 22.97 18.10
CA ARG A 374 8.93 23.21 16.71
C ARG A 374 10.42 23.50 16.65
N ALA A 375 11.02 23.30 15.47
CA ALA A 375 12.26 23.95 15.09
C ALA A 375 11.98 25.03 14.04
N ILE A 376 12.52 26.23 14.24
CA ILE A 376 12.53 27.31 13.26
C ILE A 376 13.98 27.51 12.83
N PHE A 377 14.25 27.41 11.53
CA PHE A 377 15.60 27.59 11.02
C PHE A 377 15.84 29.04 10.63
N LEU A 378 16.92 29.63 11.15
CA LEU A 378 17.38 30.96 10.80
C LEU A 378 18.55 30.81 9.80
N GLN A 379 18.52 31.56 8.71
CA GLN A 379 19.60 31.55 7.73
C GLN A 379 20.77 32.44 8.20
N LEU A 380 21.91 31.82 8.50
CA LEU A 380 23.13 32.57 8.82
C LEU A 380 23.85 33.04 7.55
N GLY A 381 23.87 32.17 6.50
CA GLY A 381 24.58 32.46 5.25
C GLY A 381 24.45 31.33 4.23
N ASN A 382 25.32 31.34 3.24
CA ASN A 382 25.42 30.29 2.23
C ASN A 382 26.88 29.82 2.12
N TYR A 383 27.03 28.56 1.77
CA TYR A 383 28.28 27.94 1.30
C TYR A 383 28.26 27.91 -0.23
N GLY A 384 29.29 28.48 -0.86
CA GLY A 384 29.34 28.58 -2.32
C GLY A 384 28.23 29.44 -2.92
N SER A 385 27.97 29.26 -4.20
CA SER A 385 26.94 30.01 -4.94
C SER A 385 25.60 29.30 -4.90
N TYR A 386 24.89 29.38 -3.78
CA TYR A 386 23.56 28.75 -3.65
C TYR A 386 22.55 29.38 -4.61
N PRO A 387 21.86 28.57 -5.44
CA PRO A 387 20.87 29.08 -6.40
C PRO A 387 19.73 29.85 -5.70
N ALA A 388 19.38 31.00 -6.24
CA ALA A 388 18.27 31.81 -5.71
C ALA A 388 16.90 31.25 -6.07
N THR A 389 16.82 30.53 -7.19
CA THR A 389 15.59 29.99 -7.79
C THR A 389 15.79 28.50 -8.17
N GLY A 390 14.79 27.90 -8.79
CA GLY A 390 14.81 26.47 -9.15
C GLY A 390 14.69 25.54 -7.96
N PRO A 391 14.93 24.24 -8.14
CA PRO A 391 14.70 23.21 -7.12
C PRO A 391 15.39 23.49 -5.77
N ALA A 392 16.67 23.82 -5.81
CA ALA A 392 17.44 24.13 -4.60
C ALA A 392 16.96 25.43 -3.94
N GLY A 393 16.73 26.51 -4.73
CA GLY A 393 16.25 27.78 -4.21
C GLY A 393 14.89 27.68 -3.55
N GLN A 394 13.95 26.93 -4.11
CA GLN A 394 12.63 26.68 -3.55
C GLN A 394 12.73 25.85 -2.26
N SER A 395 13.54 24.78 -2.26
CA SER A 395 13.79 23.96 -1.06
C SER A 395 14.36 24.80 0.09
N ARG A 396 15.33 25.68 -0.20
CA ARG A 396 15.87 26.63 0.77
C ARG A 396 14.80 27.58 1.30
N THR A 397 13.98 28.16 0.42
CA THR A 397 12.93 29.10 0.81
C THR A 397 11.92 28.44 1.75
N LEU A 398 11.55 27.19 1.48
CA LEU A 398 10.66 26.44 2.34
C LEU A 398 11.32 26.11 3.68
N LEU A 399 12.60 25.66 3.71
CA LEU A 399 13.31 25.37 4.96
C LEU A 399 13.28 26.53 5.95
N TYR A 400 13.43 27.78 5.47
CA TYR A 400 13.46 28.99 6.31
C TYR A 400 12.08 29.61 6.53
N HIS A 401 10.99 28.85 6.34
CA HIS A 401 9.65 29.37 6.62
C HIS A 401 9.52 29.73 8.11
N PRO A 402 9.03 30.93 8.46
CA PRO A 402 9.05 31.44 9.84
C PRO A 402 8.15 30.68 10.80
N SER A 403 7.14 29.94 10.32
CA SER A 403 6.31 29.08 11.15
C SER A 403 7.09 27.86 11.69
N GLY A 404 8.20 27.47 11.06
CA GLY A 404 8.99 26.30 11.43
C GLY A 404 8.28 24.98 11.20
N TYR A 405 8.74 23.95 11.93
CA TYR A 405 8.38 22.55 11.67
C TYR A 405 8.13 21.77 12.95
N TYR A 406 7.10 20.94 12.95
CA TYR A 406 6.96 19.83 13.88
C TYR A 406 7.77 18.65 13.38
N PHE A 407 8.28 17.82 14.31
CA PHE A 407 9.02 16.61 13.99
C PHE A 407 8.26 15.39 14.48
N VAL A 408 8.08 14.43 13.58
CA VAL A 408 7.44 13.15 13.86
C VAL A 408 8.48 12.05 13.70
N GLN A 409 8.82 11.38 14.80
CA GLN A 409 9.71 10.23 14.75
C GLN A 409 8.93 9.02 14.24
N THR A 410 9.27 8.53 13.04
CA THR A 410 8.60 7.39 12.38
C THR A 410 9.33 6.07 12.61
N SER A 411 10.64 6.13 12.90
CA SER A 411 11.44 4.99 13.33
C SER A 411 12.59 5.43 14.24
N ALA A 412 13.45 4.49 14.65
CA ALA A 412 14.66 4.83 15.42
C ALA A 412 15.59 5.81 14.69
N THR A 413 15.61 5.75 13.35
CA THR A 413 16.52 6.50 12.46
C THR A 413 15.79 7.26 11.37
N THR A 414 14.51 7.56 11.54
CA THR A 414 13.71 8.29 10.54
C THR A 414 12.80 9.31 11.22
N TYR A 415 12.77 10.50 10.67
CA TYR A 415 11.90 11.61 11.10
C TYR A 415 11.25 12.29 9.92
N ASP A 416 9.97 12.63 10.05
CA ASP A 416 9.29 13.55 9.16
C ASP A 416 9.29 14.95 9.77
N MET A 417 9.81 15.92 9.02
CA MET A 417 9.81 17.34 9.36
C MET A 417 8.64 18.03 8.67
N VAL A 418 7.58 18.33 9.41
CA VAL A 418 6.27 18.76 8.90
C VAL A 418 6.08 20.26 9.10
N SER A 419 5.72 20.98 8.04
CA SER A 419 5.49 22.44 8.08
C SER A 419 4.40 22.84 9.07
N ALA A 420 4.72 23.72 9.99
CA ALA A 420 3.77 24.31 10.93
C ALA A 420 2.96 25.46 10.33
N ASN A 421 3.18 25.82 9.05
CA ASN A 421 2.40 26.82 8.35
C ASN A 421 1.05 26.28 7.89
N ASP A 422 1.06 25.12 7.24
CA ASP A 422 -0.12 24.58 6.55
C ASP A 422 -0.31 23.07 6.74
N GLY A 423 0.69 22.38 7.29
CA GLY A 423 0.70 20.94 7.43
C GLY A 423 0.75 20.18 6.10
N LYS A 424 0.85 20.86 4.95
CA LYS A 424 0.80 20.29 3.61
C LYS A 424 2.18 20.11 2.98
N SER A 425 3.22 20.51 3.70
CA SER A 425 4.61 20.38 3.26
C SER A 425 5.40 19.65 4.31
N TRP A 426 6.17 18.65 3.90
CA TRP A 426 7.07 17.90 4.78
C TRP A 426 8.25 17.30 4.01
N ILE A 427 9.26 16.88 4.73
CA ILE A 427 10.39 16.13 4.21
C ILE A 427 10.76 15.02 5.19
N THR A 428 11.06 13.84 4.66
CA THR A 428 11.51 12.68 5.44
C THR A 428 13.02 12.67 5.52
N TRP A 429 13.54 12.60 6.75
CA TRP A 429 14.95 12.49 7.06
C TRP A 429 15.30 11.09 7.54
N GLU A 430 16.30 10.48 6.93
CA GLU A 430 16.86 9.16 7.25
C GLU A 430 18.31 9.31 7.73
N PHE A 431 18.75 8.33 8.60
CA PHE A 431 20.09 8.36 9.17
C PHE A 431 20.89 7.11 8.80
#